data_ac1dadd168956cc9742ce78cf918950f
#
_entry.id   ac1dadd168956cc9742ce78cf918950f
#
_cell.length_a   1.000
_cell.length_b   1.000
_cell.length_c   1.000
_cell.angle_alpha   90.00
_cell.angle_beta   90.00
_cell.angle_gamma   90.00
#
_symmetry.space_group_name_H-M   'P 1'
#
loop_
_entity.id
_entity.type
_entity.pdbx_description
1 polymer ?
#
loop_
_entity_poly.entity_id
_entity_poly.type
_entity_poly.pdbx_seq_one_letter_code
_entity_poly.pdbx_strand_id
1 'polypeptide(L)'
;MYLVRHGQTLFNKEHRMQGSCDSALTPLGVKQIEATRDYFAQNGIAFDRAYCSTQERASDTLEIIAGPEMEYDRLKELKEKDYGIYEGRNILLWPFRRFVGSSSIEDDREVTERMERGMNLILRDAQDGENILVVGHGDSMGHYICECAGGAKFTGFHNAEFALLKSDGNDVEYEENVWPAKNVRIDQITGN
;
A
#
# COMPACT_ATOMS: atom_id res chain seq x y z
N MET A 1 5.37 9.36 8.86
CA MET A 1 5.15 8.74 7.53
C MET A 1 3.78 8.09 7.46
N TYR A 2 3.15 8.13 6.30
CA TYR A 2 1.82 7.57 6.04
C TYR A 2 1.95 6.51 4.95
N LEU A 3 1.88 5.23 5.33
CA LEU A 3 1.94 4.11 4.41
C LEU A 3 0.53 3.76 3.95
N VAL A 4 0.19 4.07 2.71
CA VAL A 4 -1.16 3.91 2.15
C VAL A 4 -1.20 2.72 1.20
N ARG A 5 -2.13 1.79 1.42
CA ARG A 5 -2.42 0.75 0.43
C ARG A 5 -3.24 1.33 -0.73
N HIS A 6 -2.92 0.93 -1.95
CA HIS A 6 -3.69 1.33 -3.13
C HIS A 6 -5.19 1.04 -3.01
N GLY A 7 -6.01 1.79 -3.75
CA GLY A 7 -7.45 1.58 -3.84
C GLY A 7 -7.84 0.23 -4.45
N GLN A 8 -9.12 -0.13 -4.38
CA GLN A 8 -9.60 -1.38 -4.95
C GLN A 8 -9.34 -1.44 -6.46
N THR A 9 -8.75 -2.55 -6.93
CA THR A 9 -8.51 -2.86 -8.33
C THR A 9 -9.52 -3.89 -8.86
N LEU A 10 -9.53 -4.12 -10.18
CA LEU A 10 -10.36 -5.17 -10.80
C LEU A 10 -10.01 -6.56 -10.21
N PHE A 11 -8.72 -6.85 -9.99
CA PHE A 11 -8.34 -8.13 -9.39
C PHE A 11 -8.83 -8.26 -7.95
N ASN A 12 -8.79 -7.19 -7.15
CA ASN A 12 -9.39 -7.24 -5.80
C ASN A 12 -10.90 -7.52 -5.86
N LYS A 13 -11.63 -6.84 -6.77
CA LYS A 13 -13.06 -7.04 -6.98
C LYS A 13 -13.40 -8.48 -7.40
N GLU A 14 -12.56 -9.08 -8.23
CA GLU A 14 -12.74 -10.44 -8.75
C GLU A 14 -12.14 -11.52 -7.84
N HIS A 15 -11.63 -11.14 -6.66
CA HIS A 15 -10.94 -12.05 -5.73
C HIS A 15 -9.79 -12.82 -6.39
N ARG A 16 -9.01 -12.14 -7.22
CA ARG A 16 -7.81 -12.66 -7.85
C ARG A 16 -6.56 -12.21 -7.08
N MET A 17 -5.60 -13.11 -7.01
CA MET A 17 -4.27 -12.80 -6.46
C MET A 17 -3.60 -11.74 -7.33
N GLN A 18 -3.11 -10.68 -6.69
CA GLN A 18 -2.43 -9.59 -7.37
C GLN A 18 -1.08 -9.34 -6.67
N GLY A 19 -0.03 -9.70 -7.36
CA GLY A 19 1.35 -9.48 -6.92
C GLY A 19 2.06 -8.50 -7.85
N SER A 20 3.03 -8.98 -8.62
CA SER A 20 3.78 -8.20 -9.60
C SER A 20 2.93 -7.72 -10.78
N CYS A 21 1.90 -8.46 -11.17
CA CYS A 21 0.98 -8.04 -12.22
C CYS A 21 0.12 -6.85 -11.78
N ASP A 22 -0.32 -6.04 -12.74
CA ASP A 22 -1.14 -4.87 -12.46
C ASP A 22 -2.58 -5.04 -12.96
N SER A 23 -3.50 -4.31 -12.36
CA SER A 23 -4.87 -4.15 -12.86
C SER A 23 -5.41 -2.79 -12.43
N ALA A 24 -6.26 -2.21 -13.29
CA ALA A 24 -6.78 -0.87 -13.11
C ALA A 24 -7.61 -0.73 -11.81
N LEU A 25 -7.60 0.47 -11.24
CA LEU A 25 -8.49 0.86 -10.16
C LEU A 25 -9.96 0.73 -10.60
N THR A 26 -10.82 0.27 -9.70
CA THR A 26 -12.27 0.30 -9.94
C THR A 26 -12.84 1.69 -9.59
N PRO A 27 -14.06 2.06 -10.08
CA PRO A 27 -14.73 3.26 -9.60
C PRO A 27 -14.89 3.31 -8.07
N LEU A 28 -15.09 2.15 -7.42
CA LEU A 28 -15.11 2.07 -5.96
C LEU A 28 -13.71 2.36 -5.38
N GLY A 29 -12.64 1.83 -6.00
CA GLY A 29 -11.26 2.10 -5.59
C GLY A 29 -10.94 3.60 -5.61
N VAL A 30 -11.34 4.30 -6.67
CA VAL A 30 -11.18 5.76 -6.76
C VAL A 30 -11.91 6.47 -5.62
N LYS A 31 -13.17 6.10 -5.32
CA LYS A 31 -13.94 6.68 -4.20
C LYS A 31 -13.31 6.38 -2.82
N GLN A 32 -12.72 5.19 -2.66
CA GLN A 32 -11.98 4.87 -1.44
C GLN A 32 -10.77 5.78 -1.26
N ILE A 33 -10.02 6.02 -2.34
CA ILE A 33 -8.84 6.90 -2.31
C ILE A 33 -9.25 8.35 -2.06
N GLU A 34 -10.34 8.83 -2.70
CA GLU A 34 -10.89 10.17 -2.45
C GLU A 34 -11.26 10.36 -0.97
N ALA A 35 -11.85 9.35 -0.33
CA ALA A 35 -12.16 9.42 1.11
C ALA A 35 -10.89 9.54 1.98
N THR A 36 -9.80 8.87 1.60
CA THR A 36 -8.52 8.97 2.29
C THR A 36 -7.86 10.33 2.05
N ARG A 37 -7.91 10.85 0.82
CA ARG A 37 -7.49 12.23 0.50
C ARG A 37 -8.25 13.25 1.35
N ASP A 38 -9.58 13.14 1.40
CA ASP A 38 -10.43 14.07 2.13
C ASP A 38 -10.17 14.00 3.64
N TYR A 39 -9.86 12.82 4.18
CA TYR A 39 -9.41 12.65 5.57
C TYR A 39 -8.13 13.45 5.83
N PHE A 40 -7.11 13.33 4.98
CA PHE A 40 -5.87 14.10 5.13
C PHE A 40 -6.13 15.61 5.09
N ALA A 41 -6.92 16.09 4.13
CA ALA A 41 -7.28 17.49 4.03
C ALA A 41 -8.03 18.01 5.28
N GLN A 42 -9.02 17.27 5.79
CA GLN A 42 -9.80 17.63 6.98
C GLN A 42 -8.97 17.68 8.25
N ASN A 43 -7.89 16.88 8.32
CA ASN A 43 -6.98 16.86 9.47
C ASN A 43 -5.74 17.77 9.28
N GLY A 44 -5.71 18.58 8.22
CA GLY A 44 -4.62 19.52 7.96
C GLY A 44 -3.30 18.84 7.63
N ILE A 45 -3.34 17.60 7.13
CA ILE A 45 -2.15 16.83 6.77
C ILE A 45 -1.78 17.16 5.32
N ALA A 46 -0.68 17.86 5.13
CA ALA A 46 -0.03 18.10 3.84
C ALA A 46 1.25 17.28 3.77
N PHE A 47 1.61 16.81 2.58
CA PHE A 47 2.80 15.99 2.37
C PHE A 47 3.94 16.84 1.81
N ASP A 48 5.13 16.68 2.39
CA ASP A 48 6.36 17.34 1.96
C ASP A 48 7.07 16.51 0.89
N ARG A 49 6.94 15.18 0.98
CA ARG A 49 7.52 14.20 0.04
C ARG A 49 6.55 13.07 -0.23
N ALA A 50 6.68 12.48 -1.43
CA ALA A 50 5.85 11.36 -1.82
C ALA A 50 6.65 10.28 -2.56
N TYR A 51 6.35 9.03 -2.26
CA TYR A 51 6.98 7.86 -2.86
C TYR A 51 5.91 6.81 -3.17
N CYS A 52 6.09 6.06 -4.23
CA CYS A 52 5.22 4.91 -4.49
C CYS A 52 5.97 3.72 -5.09
N SER A 53 5.28 2.60 -5.09
CA SER A 53 5.67 1.42 -5.86
C SER A 53 5.73 1.72 -7.37
N THR A 54 6.50 0.92 -8.11
CA THR A 54 6.57 0.99 -9.57
C THR A 54 5.33 0.46 -10.29
N GLN A 55 4.31 -0.02 -9.56
CA GLN A 55 3.06 -0.56 -10.10
C GLN A 55 2.02 0.56 -10.26
N GLU A 56 1.31 0.59 -11.41
CA GLU A 56 0.44 1.71 -11.79
C GLU A 56 -0.67 1.98 -10.78
N ARG A 57 -1.29 0.95 -10.21
CA ARG A 57 -2.31 1.11 -9.16
C ARG A 57 -1.84 1.92 -7.94
N ALA A 58 -0.52 1.89 -7.66
CA ALA A 58 0.05 2.67 -6.56
C ALA A 58 0.28 4.13 -6.97
N SER A 59 0.81 4.40 -8.17
CA SER A 59 0.95 5.76 -8.68
C SER A 59 -0.40 6.43 -8.89
N ASP A 60 -1.39 5.75 -9.51
CA ASP A 60 -2.75 6.27 -9.66
C ASP A 60 -3.36 6.64 -8.28
N THR A 61 -3.10 5.82 -7.26
CA THR A 61 -3.55 6.12 -5.89
C THR A 61 -2.87 7.34 -5.32
N LEU A 62 -1.55 7.45 -5.48
CA LEU A 62 -0.78 8.60 -5.01
C LEU A 62 -1.25 9.89 -5.66
N GLU A 63 -1.43 9.90 -6.98
CA GLU A 63 -1.85 11.07 -7.74
C GLU A 63 -3.24 11.58 -7.32
N ILE A 64 -4.17 10.69 -6.96
CA ILE A 64 -5.48 11.08 -6.44
C ILE A 64 -5.36 11.69 -5.03
N ILE A 65 -4.45 11.18 -4.17
CA ILE A 65 -4.25 11.69 -2.80
C ILE A 65 -3.54 13.02 -2.80
N ALA A 66 -2.38 13.09 -3.47
CA ALA A 66 -1.45 14.22 -3.38
C ALA A 66 -1.71 15.31 -4.45
N GLY A 67 -2.47 14.97 -5.50
CA GLY A 67 -2.72 15.85 -6.64
C GLY A 67 -1.62 15.79 -7.69
N PRO A 68 -1.89 16.34 -8.90
CA PRO A 68 -1.02 16.21 -10.07
C PRO A 68 0.27 17.04 -9.99
N GLU A 69 0.33 18.01 -9.08
CA GLU A 69 1.50 18.90 -8.91
C GLU A 69 2.55 18.31 -7.95
N MET A 70 2.22 17.21 -7.24
CA MET A 70 3.15 16.57 -6.33
C MET A 70 4.18 15.76 -7.12
N GLU A 71 5.44 16.16 -7.01
CA GLU A 71 6.55 15.33 -7.49
C GLU A 71 6.76 14.12 -6.57
N TYR A 72 6.98 12.95 -7.14
CA TYR A 72 7.17 11.72 -6.40
C TYR A 72 8.16 10.76 -7.06
N ASP A 73 8.80 9.94 -6.26
CA ASP A 73 9.70 8.89 -6.72
C ASP A 73 9.02 7.52 -6.72
N ARG A 74 9.29 6.72 -7.76
CA ARG A 74 8.83 5.33 -7.87
C ARG A 74 9.95 4.37 -7.50
N LEU A 75 9.76 3.62 -6.42
CA LEU A 75 10.75 2.70 -5.89
C LEU A 75 10.32 1.24 -6.14
N LYS A 76 11.19 0.49 -6.81
CA LYS A 76 10.97 -0.94 -7.06
C LYS A 76 10.95 -1.77 -5.77
N GLU A 77 11.59 -1.29 -4.73
CA GLU A 77 11.62 -1.87 -3.39
C GLU A 77 10.23 -1.93 -2.75
N LEU A 78 9.33 -1.01 -3.13
CA LEU A 78 7.97 -0.89 -2.58
C LEU A 78 6.92 -1.74 -3.33
N LYS A 79 7.31 -2.51 -4.36
CA LYS A 79 6.36 -3.35 -5.12
C LYS A 79 5.74 -4.44 -4.26
N GLU A 80 4.58 -4.96 -4.69
CA GLU A 80 3.92 -6.06 -4.00
C GLU A 80 4.74 -7.36 -4.10
N LYS A 81 4.50 -8.26 -3.17
CA LYS A 81 5.05 -9.60 -3.18
C LYS A 81 4.71 -10.30 -4.50
N ASP A 82 5.70 -10.96 -5.08
CA ASP A 82 5.50 -11.78 -6.27
C ASP A 82 4.87 -13.12 -5.86
N TYR A 83 3.67 -13.39 -6.36
CA TYR A 83 2.96 -14.64 -6.12
C TYR A 83 3.13 -15.66 -7.25
N GLY A 84 4.00 -15.34 -8.23
CA GLY A 84 4.37 -16.22 -9.32
C GLY A 84 3.16 -16.75 -10.10
N ILE A 85 3.08 -18.08 -10.26
CA ILE A 85 2.00 -18.73 -11.03
C ILE A 85 0.59 -18.52 -10.47
N TYR A 86 0.44 -17.99 -9.27
CA TYR A 86 -0.89 -17.73 -8.66
C TYR A 86 -1.45 -16.36 -9.03
N GLU A 87 -0.65 -15.47 -9.60
CA GLU A 87 -1.11 -14.16 -10.05
C GLU A 87 -2.22 -14.27 -11.10
N GLY A 88 -3.25 -13.43 -10.95
CA GLY A 88 -4.45 -13.46 -11.77
C GLY A 88 -5.40 -14.63 -11.50
N ARG A 89 -5.04 -15.59 -10.67
CA ARG A 89 -5.90 -16.72 -10.29
C ARG A 89 -6.73 -16.37 -9.05
N ASN A 90 -7.85 -17.10 -8.89
CA ASN A 90 -8.73 -16.90 -7.73
C ASN A 90 -7.99 -17.21 -6.42
N ILE A 91 -8.12 -16.31 -5.43
CA ILE A 91 -7.45 -16.41 -4.12
C ILE A 91 -7.84 -17.69 -3.34
N LEU A 92 -8.99 -18.29 -3.64
CA LEU A 92 -9.41 -19.56 -3.06
C LEU A 92 -8.47 -20.73 -3.40
N LEU A 93 -7.63 -20.59 -4.43
CA LEU A 93 -6.61 -21.58 -4.77
C LEU A 93 -5.36 -21.49 -3.88
N TRP A 94 -5.19 -20.40 -3.13
CA TRP A 94 -4.03 -20.15 -2.27
C TRP A 94 -3.75 -21.24 -1.22
N PRO A 95 -4.75 -21.82 -0.53
CA PRO A 95 -4.51 -22.91 0.42
C PRO A 95 -3.87 -24.15 -0.23
N PHE A 96 -4.08 -24.34 -1.54
CA PHE A 96 -3.57 -25.49 -2.29
C PHE A 96 -2.16 -25.30 -2.84
N ARG A 97 -1.50 -24.15 -2.59
CA ARG A 97 -0.16 -23.83 -3.09
C ARG A 97 0.90 -24.89 -2.75
N ARG A 98 0.75 -25.60 -1.65
CA ARG A 98 1.65 -26.70 -1.25
C ARG A 98 1.64 -27.89 -2.21
N PHE A 99 0.56 -28.07 -2.96
CA PHE A 99 0.41 -29.19 -3.91
C PHE A 99 0.84 -28.82 -5.34
N VAL A 100 0.87 -27.54 -5.68
CA VAL A 100 1.14 -27.07 -7.04
C VAL A 100 2.60 -26.60 -7.21
N GLY A 101 3.31 -26.39 -6.11
CA GLY A 101 4.68 -25.87 -6.07
C GLY A 101 4.75 -24.39 -5.71
N SER A 102 5.66 -24.06 -4.81
CA SER A 102 5.84 -22.69 -4.29
C SER A 102 7.13 -22.01 -4.79
N SER A 103 7.90 -22.69 -5.64
CA SER A 103 9.23 -22.24 -6.06
C SER A 103 9.29 -20.95 -6.86
N SER A 104 8.12 -20.43 -7.28
CA SER A 104 8.02 -19.16 -8.02
C SER A 104 7.47 -18.01 -7.17
N ILE A 105 7.19 -18.24 -5.90
CA ILE A 105 6.66 -17.22 -4.98
C ILE A 105 7.85 -16.57 -4.28
N GLU A 106 7.85 -15.22 -4.22
CA GLU A 106 8.86 -14.46 -3.49
C GLU A 106 8.83 -14.85 -2.00
N ASP A 107 10.00 -15.09 -1.41
CA ASP A 107 10.11 -15.44 0.00
C ASP A 107 9.76 -14.25 0.91
N ASP A 108 9.10 -14.51 2.04
CA ASP A 108 8.68 -13.46 2.98
C ASP A 108 9.87 -12.63 3.49
N ARG A 109 11.02 -13.27 3.68
CA ARG A 109 12.24 -12.59 4.09
C ARG A 109 12.78 -11.69 2.98
N GLU A 110 12.74 -12.12 1.72
CA GLU A 110 13.16 -11.28 0.58
C GLU A 110 12.28 -10.04 0.45
N VAL A 111 10.94 -10.20 0.67
CA VAL A 111 9.99 -9.08 0.73
C VAL A 111 10.38 -8.10 1.84
N THR A 112 10.61 -8.59 3.05
CA THR A 112 10.99 -7.76 4.20
C THR A 112 12.28 -7.01 3.94
N GLU A 113 13.33 -7.70 3.50
CA GLU A 113 14.65 -7.10 3.25
C GLU A 113 14.60 -6.02 2.16
N ARG A 114 13.82 -6.21 1.07
CA ARG A 114 13.70 -5.16 0.05
C ARG A 114 12.86 -3.98 0.50
N MET A 115 11.77 -4.23 1.27
CA MET A 115 10.98 -3.15 1.86
C MET A 115 11.82 -2.31 2.82
N GLU A 116 12.61 -2.94 3.68
CA GLU A 116 13.54 -2.26 4.58
C GLU A 116 14.53 -1.39 3.81
N ARG A 117 15.13 -1.90 2.72
CA ARG A 117 16.00 -1.08 1.86
C ARG A 117 15.26 0.12 1.27
N GLY A 118 14.03 -0.05 0.79
CA GLY A 118 13.20 1.03 0.25
C GLY A 118 12.88 2.10 1.30
N MET A 119 12.48 1.68 2.49
CA MET A 119 12.19 2.59 3.59
C MET A 119 13.45 3.33 4.07
N ASN A 120 14.60 2.66 4.12
CA ASN A 120 15.88 3.30 4.45
C ASN A 120 16.31 4.35 3.41
N LEU A 121 16.01 4.13 2.11
CA LEU A 121 16.22 5.16 1.09
C LEU A 121 15.37 6.40 1.34
N ILE A 122 14.10 6.23 1.69
CA ILE A 122 13.17 7.32 1.99
C ILE A 122 13.63 8.09 3.23
N LEU A 123 13.98 7.36 4.29
CA LEU A 123 14.37 7.96 5.58
C LEU A 123 15.71 8.71 5.53
N ARG A 124 16.65 8.26 4.71
CA ARG A 124 17.96 8.91 4.57
C ARG A 124 17.85 10.38 4.17
N ASP A 125 16.87 10.70 3.34
CA ASP A 125 16.68 12.04 2.78
C ASP A 125 15.58 12.83 3.52
N ALA A 126 14.91 12.21 4.50
CA ALA A 126 13.85 12.81 5.31
C ALA A 126 14.40 13.83 6.32
N GLN A 127 13.59 14.84 6.63
CA GLN A 127 13.92 15.86 7.64
C GLN A 127 12.90 15.77 8.80
N ASP A 128 13.33 16.28 9.96
CA ASP A 128 12.45 16.29 11.14
C ASP A 128 11.18 17.12 10.88
N GLY A 129 10.03 16.52 11.22
CA GLY A 129 8.74 17.14 11.06
C GLY A 129 8.09 16.98 9.69
N GLU A 130 8.78 16.40 8.70
CA GLU A 130 8.20 16.12 7.38
C GLU A 130 7.10 15.06 7.44
N ASN A 131 6.02 15.32 6.72
CA ASN A 131 4.98 14.33 6.41
C ASN A 131 5.32 13.66 5.08
N ILE A 132 5.60 12.37 5.13
CA ILE A 132 5.99 11.60 3.95
C ILE A 132 4.85 10.64 3.59
N LEU A 133 4.36 10.73 2.34
CA LEU A 133 3.39 9.81 1.77
C LEU A 133 4.13 8.66 1.08
N VAL A 134 3.80 7.43 1.45
CA VAL A 134 4.31 6.22 0.80
C VAL A 134 3.15 5.37 0.34
N VAL A 135 2.98 5.18 -0.96
CA VAL A 135 1.89 4.37 -1.51
C VAL A 135 2.41 3.04 -2.02
N GLY A 136 1.86 1.98 -1.48
CA GLY A 136 2.26 0.61 -1.78
C GLY A 136 1.13 -0.40 -1.66
N HIS A 137 1.45 -1.57 -1.11
CA HIS A 137 0.61 -2.74 -1.19
C HIS A 137 0.44 -3.42 0.16
N GLY A 138 -0.60 -4.26 0.25
CA GLY A 138 -1.01 -4.80 1.54
C GLY A 138 -0.02 -5.77 2.17
N ASP A 139 0.52 -6.70 1.39
CA ASP A 139 1.37 -7.77 1.93
C ASP A 139 2.80 -7.25 2.17
N SER A 140 3.40 -6.59 1.18
CA SER A 140 4.77 -6.06 1.31
C SER A 140 4.92 -5.05 2.45
N MET A 141 4.00 -4.06 2.56
CA MET A 141 4.01 -3.11 3.68
C MET A 141 3.70 -3.80 5.02
N GLY A 142 2.83 -4.83 5.00
CA GLY A 142 2.52 -5.62 6.19
C GLY A 142 3.74 -6.34 6.75
N HIS A 143 4.55 -6.97 5.90
CA HIS A 143 5.81 -7.58 6.29
C HIS A 143 6.76 -6.57 6.94
N TYR A 144 6.92 -5.39 6.32
CA TYR A 144 7.76 -4.33 6.89
C TYR A 144 7.27 -3.87 8.28
N ILE A 145 5.97 -3.63 8.42
CA ILE A 145 5.40 -3.17 9.70
C ILE A 145 5.60 -4.23 10.80
N CYS A 146 5.34 -5.50 10.50
CA CYS A 146 5.44 -6.57 11.48
C CYS A 146 6.89 -6.83 11.93
N GLU A 147 7.83 -6.84 10.99
CA GLU A 147 9.19 -7.29 11.24
C GLU A 147 10.15 -6.14 11.59
N CYS A 148 9.93 -4.94 11.03
CA CYS A 148 10.87 -3.83 11.13
C CYS A 148 10.35 -2.64 11.95
N ALA A 149 9.03 -2.45 12.07
CA ALA A 149 8.45 -1.27 12.70
C ALA A 149 7.66 -1.57 13.99
N GLY A 150 7.90 -2.69 14.62
CA GLY A 150 7.27 -3.03 15.91
C GLY A 150 5.76 -3.32 15.86
N GLY A 151 5.20 -3.56 14.67
CA GLY A 151 3.77 -3.72 14.43
C GLY A 151 3.19 -5.09 14.80
N ALA A 152 3.55 -5.66 15.94
CA ALA A 152 3.08 -6.99 16.40
C ALA A 152 1.52 -7.12 16.47
N LYS A 153 0.80 -5.99 16.50
CA LYS A 153 -0.67 -5.93 16.51
C LYS A 153 -1.27 -5.60 15.13
N PHE A 154 -0.44 -5.42 14.12
CA PHE A 154 -0.90 -5.12 12.78
C PHE A 154 -1.66 -6.31 12.20
N THR A 155 -2.85 -6.06 11.64
CA THR A 155 -3.76 -7.11 11.16
C THR A 155 -3.94 -7.11 9.63
N GLY A 156 -3.20 -6.25 8.93
CA GLY A 156 -3.29 -6.08 7.47
C GLY A 156 -3.97 -4.78 7.06
N PHE A 157 -3.97 -4.52 5.77
CA PHE A 157 -4.58 -3.32 5.17
C PHE A 157 -5.86 -3.63 4.41
N HIS A 158 -6.88 -2.79 4.56
CA HIS A 158 -7.95 -2.66 3.59
C HIS A 158 -7.53 -1.75 2.42
N ASN A 159 -8.29 -1.74 1.32
CA ASN A 159 -8.00 -0.83 0.21
C ASN A 159 -8.16 0.64 0.65
N ALA A 160 -7.19 1.48 0.28
CA ALA A 160 -7.07 2.89 0.67
C ALA A 160 -7.02 3.14 2.20
N GLU A 161 -6.67 2.13 3.00
CA GLU A 161 -6.30 2.27 4.40
C GLU A 161 -4.84 2.71 4.50
N PHE A 162 -4.50 3.45 5.56
CA PHE A 162 -3.12 3.80 5.82
C PHE A 162 -2.68 3.41 7.23
N ALA A 163 -1.40 3.13 7.37
CA ALA A 163 -0.70 3.00 8.63
C ALA A 163 0.11 4.28 8.91
N LEU A 164 0.03 4.76 10.14
CA LEU A 164 0.88 5.85 10.63
C LEU A 164 2.14 5.26 11.26
N LEU A 165 3.29 5.71 10.76
CA LEU A 165 4.59 5.38 11.32
C LEU A 165 5.31 6.66 11.76
N LYS A 166 5.98 6.61 12.90
CA LYS A 166 6.92 7.62 13.35
C LYS A 166 8.35 7.14 13.21
N SER A 167 9.26 8.07 12.96
CA SER A 167 10.69 7.80 12.98
C SER A 167 11.40 8.94 13.70
N ASP A 168 12.42 8.57 14.46
CA ASP A 168 13.36 9.51 15.08
C ASP A 168 14.68 9.61 14.30
N GLY A 169 14.71 9.08 13.07
CA GLY A 169 15.87 9.03 12.20
C GLY A 169 16.74 7.76 12.36
N ASN A 170 16.58 7.00 13.45
CA ASN A 170 17.26 5.73 13.67
C ASN A 170 16.29 4.56 13.62
N ASP A 171 15.17 4.69 14.30
CA ASP A 171 14.15 3.66 14.41
C ASP A 171 12.84 4.12 13.79
N VAL A 172 12.03 3.15 13.35
CA VAL A 172 10.67 3.37 12.83
C VAL A 172 9.70 2.61 13.71
N GLU A 173 8.68 3.30 14.17
CA GLU A 173 7.65 2.73 15.05
C GLU A 173 6.27 2.84 14.41
N TYR A 174 5.56 1.71 14.34
CA TYR A 174 4.15 1.65 13.94
C TYR A 174 3.26 2.16 15.07
N GLU A 175 2.37 3.11 14.77
CA GLU A 175 1.43 3.65 15.74
C GLU A 175 0.03 3.05 15.60
N GLU A 176 -0.59 3.26 14.44
CA GLU A 176 -1.97 2.84 14.23
C GLU A 176 -2.32 2.69 12.73
N ASN A 177 -3.44 2.01 12.48
CA ASN A 177 -4.12 2.02 11.19
C ASN A 177 -5.33 2.93 11.22
N VAL A 178 -5.53 3.68 10.13
CA VAL A 178 -6.72 4.49 9.91
C VAL A 178 -7.34 4.12 8.57
N TRP A 179 -8.63 3.79 8.57
CA TRP A 179 -9.37 3.41 7.37
C TRP A 179 -10.51 4.39 7.06
N PRO A 180 -10.24 5.53 6.41
CA PRO A 180 -11.24 6.53 6.09
C PRO A 180 -12.35 6.00 5.18
N ALA A 181 -12.00 5.07 4.29
CA ALA A 181 -12.92 4.47 3.32
C ALA A 181 -13.85 3.37 3.90
N LYS A 182 -13.85 3.13 5.22
CA LYS A 182 -14.61 2.04 5.85
C LYS A 182 -16.10 2.00 5.47
N ASN A 183 -16.71 3.15 5.24
CA ASN A 183 -18.13 3.29 4.95
C ASN A 183 -18.43 3.59 3.47
N VAL A 184 -17.41 3.63 2.60
CA VAL A 184 -17.60 3.87 1.17
C VAL A 184 -18.20 2.64 0.50
N ARG A 185 -19.34 2.80 -0.19
CA ARG A 185 -20.10 1.72 -0.83
C ARG A 185 -20.37 2.01 -2.32
N ILE A 186 -20.69 0.96 -3.06
CA ILE A 186 -20.95 1.01 -4.52
C ILE A 186 -22.18 1.87 -4.85
N ASP A 187 -23.21 1.85 -4.02
CA ASP A 187 -24.44 2.63 -4.20
C ASP A 187 -24.21 4.17 -4.20
N GLN A 188 -23.08 4.62 -3.67
CA GLN A 188 -22.67 6.03 -3.75
C GLN A 188 -22.05 6.42 -5.10
N ILE A 189 -21.81 5.46 -5.99
CA ILE A 189 -21.19 5.67 -7.32
C ILE A 189 -22.25 5.91 -8.39
N THR A 190 -23.47 5.41 -8.20
CA THR A 190 -24.60 5.49 -9.14
C THR A 190 -25.56 6.67 -8.86
N GLY A 191 -25.12 7.68 -8.16
CA GLY A 191 -25.83 8.95 -7.97
C GLY A 191 -25.95 9.69 -9.29
N ASN A 192 -27.11 9.40 -9.87
CA ASN A 192 -27.80 9.87 -10.99
C ASN A 192 -28.45 10.51 -11.55
#